data_773383cd535e5a7a35f8e40a138fd504
#
_entry.id   773383cd535e5a7a35f8e40a138fd504
#
_cell.length_a   1.000
_cell.length_b   1.000
_cell.length_c   1.000
_cell.angle_alpha   90.00
_cell.angle_beta   90.00
_cell.angle_gamma   90.00
#
_symmetry.space_group_name_H-M   'P 1'
#
loop_
_entity.id
_entity.type
_entity.pdbx_description
1 polymer ?
#
loop_
_entity_poly.entity_id
_entity_poly.type
_entity_poly.pdbx_seq_one_letter_code
_entity_poly.pdbx_strand_id
1 'polypeptide(L)'
;MINISRRGFLGGLLASGASALIGPSLLGRAVMAAESGDKLVQSGSHWGAFRARVVDGRWVETLPFEHDKHPTDMLKALSEVVYNPSRIRYPMVRLDWLRKGHQSDTSERGQNRFVRVTWSQALDFFYHELERVQKTHGPSALYAGHSGWQSVGKLHSAGAMLGRAMNLHGTYLAKAGDYSTGAAQVIMSHVMGSIEVYEQQTAWPNVVEHAELVVLWGVNAQVTLKNSWNMPDHEGQAGFKALKEKGTRVISIDPVYNETAKLANAEWIAPNAYTDVAMMLGVAHTLYSE
;
A
#
# COMPACT_ATOMS: atom_id res chain seq x y z
N MET A 1 -5.90 15.91 -31.99
CA MET A 1 -5.84 16.29 -30.55
C MET A 1 -6.19 17.77 -30.45
N ILE A 2 -7.28 18.10 -29.79
CA ILE A 2 -7.69 19.51 -29.60
C ILE A 2 -6.83 20.03 -28.45
N ASN A 3 -5.90 20.92 -28.74
CA ASN A 3 -5.02 21.52 -27.74
C ASN A 3 -5.80 22.65 -27.02
N ILE A 4 -6.47 22.31 -25.94
CA ILE A 4 -7.21 23.29 -25.12
C ILE A 4 -6.22 23.93 -24.15
N SER A 5 -5.80 25.15 -24.41
CA SER A 5 -4.96 25.92 -23.49
C SER A 5 -5.70 26.19 -22.16
N ARG A 6 -4.99 26.43 -21.05
CA ARG A 6 -5.57 26.82 -19.76
C ARG A 6 -6.55 28.00 -19.88
N ARG A 7 -6.23 29.00 -20.74
CA ARG A 7 -7.10 30.16 -21.01
C ARG A 7 -8.36 29.75 -21.76
N GLY A 8 -8.28 28.84 -22.73
CA GLY A 8 -9.45 28.33 -23.47
C GLY A 8 -10.40 27.54 -22.57
N PHE A 9 -9.88 26.78 -21.61
CA PHE A 9 -10.68 26.06 -20.62
C PHE A 9 -11.46 27.01 -19.69
N LEU A 10 -10.79 28.02 -19.16
CA LEU A 10 -11.43 29.03 -18.29
C LEU A 10 -12.41 29.92 -19.05
N GLY A 11 -12.10 30.28 -20.31
CA GLY A 11 -13.00 31.03 -21.18
C GLY A 11 -14.30 30.25 -21.46
N GLY A 12 -14.21 28.96 -21.68
CA GLY A 12 -15.37 28.07 -21.84
C GLY A 12 -16.24 27.95 -20.57
N LEU A 13 -15.64 27.97 -19.38
CA LEU A 13 -16.36 27.97 -18.11
C LEU A 13 -17.09 29.30 -17.80
N LEU A 14 -16.52 30.44 -18.24
CA LEU A 14 -17.11 31.76 -17.99
C LEU A 14 -18.18 32.14 -19.04
N ALA A 15 -18.10 31.60 -20.26
CA ALA A 15 -19.06 31.85 -21.32
C ALA A 15 -20.33 31.00 -21.18
N SER A 16 -20.27 29.89 -20.48
CA SER A 16 -21.45 29.03 -20.23
C SER A 16 -21.99 29.27 -18.82
N GLY A 17 -22.72 30.32 -18.61
CA GLY A 17 -23.62 30.53 -17.46
C GLY A 17 -24.82 29.59 -17.45
N ALA A 18 -24.72 28.48 -18.16
CA ALA A 18 -25.68 27.39 -18.18
C ALA A 18 -24.92 26.10 -17.81
N SER A 19 -25.46 25.33 -16.90
CA SER A 19 -25.05 23.97 -16.58
C SER A 19 -25.11 23.06 -17.81
N ALA A 20 -24.17 23.22 -18.73
CA ALA A 20 -24.02 22.27 -19.81
C ALA A 20 -23.46 21.00 -19.23
N LEU A 21 -24.28 20.02 -18.97
CA LEU A 21 -23.96 18.61 -18.90
C LEU A 21 -23.21 18.25 -20.18
N ILE A 22 -21.88 18.36 -20.15
CA ILE A 22 -21.03 17.73 -21.17
C ILE A 22 -21.21 16.25 -20.95
N GLY A 23 -22.09 15.64 -21.71
CA GLY A 23 -22.29 14.19 -21.72
C GLY A 23 -20.95 13.48 -22.00
N PRO A 24 -20.78 12.26 -21.52
CA PRO A 24 -19.59 11.48 -21.80
C PRO A 24 -19.38 11.37 -23.30
N SER A 25 -18.15 11.61 -23.77
CA SER A 25 -17.79 11.41 -25.17
C SER A 25 -18.19 10.01 -25.61
N LEU A 26 -18.53 9.83 -26.89
CA LEU A 26 -18.93 8.53 -27.46
C LEU A 26 -17.93 7.39 -27.14
N LEU A 27 -16.63 7.70 -26.99
CA LEU A 27 -15.62 6.76 -26.51
C LEU A 27 -15.82 6.38 -25.02
N GLY A 28 -16.26 7.30 -24.17
CA GLY A 28 -16.60 6.99 -22.78
C GLY A 28 -17.86 6.13 -22.66
N ARG A 29 -18.77 6.22 -23.62
CA ARG A 29 -19.96 5.35 -23.69
C ARG A 29 -19.65 3.93 -24.13
N ALA A 30 -18.63 3.73 -24.97
CA ALA A 30 -18.25 2.38 -25.42
C ALA A 30 -17.62 1.54 -24.29
N VAL A 31 -16.99 2.19 -23.29
CA VAL A 31 -16.42 1.51 -22.11
C VAL A 31 -17.47 1.28 -21.00
N MET A 32 -18.62 1.97 -21.09
CA MET A 32 -19.71 1.89 -20.12
C MET A 32 -20.93 1.16 -20.66
N ALA A 33 -20.81 0.37 -21.71
CA ALA A 33 -21.78 -0.68 -21.97
C ALA A 33 -21.64 -1.68 -20.81
N ALA A 34 -22.36 -1.44 -19.72
CA ALA A 34 -22.44 -2.35 -18.61
C ALA A 34 -22.94 -3.69 -19.17
N GLU A 35 -22.06 -4.68 -19.25
CA GLU A 35 -22.50 -6.04 -19.42
C GLU A 35 -23.41 -6.33 -18.23
N SER A 36 -24.70 -6.37 -18.47
CA SER A 36 -25.68 -6.80 -17.48
C SER A 36 -25.34 -8.23 -17.09
N GLY A 37 -25.26 -8.50 -15.81
CA GLY A 37 -25.01 -9.83 -15.29
C GLY A 37 -24.18 -9.87 -14.01
N ASP A 38 -24.09 -11.03 -13.45
CA ASP A 38 -23.28 -11.35 -12.27
C ASP A 38 -21.92 -11.87 -12.71
N LYS A 39 -20.83 -11.21 -12.27
CA LYS A 39 -19.46 -11.56 -12.64
C LYS A 39 -18.58 -11.66 -11.42
N LEU A 40 -17.64 -12.60 -11.45
CA LEU A 40 -16.53 -12.66 -10.50
C LEU A 40 -15.25 -12.15 -11.17
N VAL A 41 -14.70 -11.07 -10.64
CA VAL A 41 -13.49 -10.43 -11.16
C VAL A 41 -12.37 -10.62 -10.14
N GLN A 42 -11.27 -11.24 -10.55
CA GLN A 42 -10.11 -11.41 -9.68
C GLN A 42 -9.36 -10.09 -9.51
N SER A 43 -8.96 -9.83 -8.27
CA SER A 43 -8.15 -8.67 -7.91
C SER A 43 -7.28 -8.97 -6.69
N GLY A 44 -6.55 -7.97 -6.20
CA GLY A 44 -5.73 -8.07 -5.01
C GLY A 44 -5.65 -6.76 -4.24
N SER A 45 -5.34 -6.86 -2.97
CA SER A 45 -5.18 -5.73 -2.06
C SER A 45 -4.07 -6.01 -1.05
N HIS A 46 -3.85 -5.12 -0.09
CA HIS A 46 -3.00 -5.40 1.08
C HIS A 46 -3.49 -6.58 1.93
N TRP A 47 -4.75 -6.93 1.79
CA TRP A 47 -5.41 -7.99 2.55
C TRP A 47 -5.55 -9.29 1.76
N GLY A 48 -4.70 -9.50 0.77
CA GLY A 48 -4.66 -10.71 -0.03
C GLY A 48 -5.36 -10.59 -1.38
N ALA A 49 -5.33 -11.70 -2.11
CA ALA A 49 -6.09 -11.86 -3.33
C ALA A 49 -7.56 -12.11 -3.02
N PHE A 50 -8.44 -11.67 -3.91
CA PHE A 50 -9.88 -11.80 -3.74
C PHE A 50 -10.61 -11.81 -5.08
N ARG A 51 -11.88 -12.18 -5.04
CA ARG A 51 -12.81 -12.04 -6.16
C ARG A 51 -13.86 -11.00 -5.83
N ALA A 52 -13.95 -9.98 -6.67
CA ALA A 52 -15.03 -8.99 -6.61
C ALA A 52 -16.26 -9.56 -7.33
N ARG A 53 -17.36 -9.71 -6.62
CA ARG A 53 -18.65 -10.02 -7.24
C ARG A 53 -19.28 -8.72 -7.72
N VAL A 54 -19.45 -8.63 -9.03
CA VAL A 54 -19.98 -7.42 -9.69
C VAL A 54 -21.32 -7.77 -10.31
N VAL A 55 -22.37 -7.09 -9.86
CA VAL A 55 -23.74 -7.23 -10.37
C VAL A 55 -24.12 -5.92 -11.04
N ASP A 56 -24.52 -5.97 -12.31
CA ASP A 56 -24.90 -4.81 -13.11
C ASP A 56 -23.90 -3.63 -13.02
N GLY A 57 -22.61 -3.96 -13.10
CA GLY A 57 -21.54 -2.99 -13.03
C GLY A 57 -21.23 -2.45 -11.63
N ARG A 58 -21.88 -2.95 -10.58
CA ARG A 58 -21.65 -2.57 -9.19
C ARG A 58 -20.95 -3.70 -8.43
N TRP A 59 -19.82 -3.42 -7.79
CA TRP A 59 -19.17 -4.34 -6.87
C TRP A 59 -20.00 -4.46 -5.59
N VAL A 60 -20.62 -5.62 -5.37
CA VAL A 60 -21.56 -5.84 -4.27
C VAL A 60 -20.98 -6.67 -3.13
N GLU A 61 -19.98 -7.50 -3.42
CA GLU A 61 -19.41 -8.41 -2.45
C GLU A 61 -17.93 -8.70 -2.75
N THR A 62 -17.14 -8.94 -1.71
CA THR A 62 -15.76 -9.39 -1.81
C THR A 62 -15.66 -10.82 -1.28
N LEU A 63 -15.30 -11.75 -2.15
CA LEU A 63 -15.08 -13.14 -1.81
C LEU A 63 -13.57 -13.38 -1.64
N PRO A 64 -13.14 -14.08 -0.59
CA PRO A 64 -11.74 -14.46 -0.44
C PRO A 64 -11.22 -15.29 -1.62
N PHE A 65 -9.91 -15.28 -1.79
CA PHE A 65 -9.26 -16.18 -2.71
C PHE A 65 -9.46 -17.63 -2.26
N GLU A 66 -9.85 -18.50 -3.16
CA GLU A 66 -10.27 -19.88 -2.87
C GLU A 66 -9.17 -20.77 -2.27
N HIS A 67 -7.91 -20.42 -2.46
CA HIS A 67 -6.77 -21.13 -1.87
C HIS A 67 -6.29 -20.51 -0.55
N ASP A 68 -6.85 -19.38 -0.14
CA ASP A 68 -6.55 -18.77 1.16
C ASP A 68 -7.36 -19.46 2.25
N LYS A 69 -6.70 -20.29 3.07
CA LYS A 69 -7.34 -21.02 4.18
C LYS A 69 -7.61 -20.16 5.41
N HIS A 70 -7.01 -18.98 5.47
CA HIS A 70 -7.09 -18.08 6.62
C HIS A 70 -7.42 -16.64 6.21
N PRO A 71 -8.47 -16.42 5.39
CA PRO A 71 -8.76 -15.11 4.84
C PRO A 71 -9.09 -14.12 5.96
N THR A 72 -8.63 -12.89 5.78
CA THR A 72 -8.92 -11.80 6.72
C THR A 72 -10.30 -11.19 6.50
N ASP A 73 -10.96 -10.81 7.60
CA ASP A 73 -12.22 -10.08 7.55
C ASP A 73 -12.10 -8.68 6.93
N MET A 74 -10.88 -8.13 6.83
CA MET A 74 -10.62 -6.84 6.20
C MET A 74 -11.06 -6.78 4.73
N LEU A 75 -11.10 -7.93 4.05
CA LEU A 75 -11.57 -8.02 2.68
C LEU A 75 -13.03 -7.56 2.51
N LYS A 76 -13.87 -7.79 3.52
CA LYS A 76 -15.30 -7.44 3.48
C LYS A 76 -15.54 -5.93 3.33
N ALA A 77 -14.64 -5.10 3.87
CA ALA A 77 -14.76 -3.64 3.80
C ALA A 77 -14.50 -3.07 2.38
N LEU A 78 -13.85 -3.81 1.49
CA LEU A 78 -13.40 -3.28 0.20
C LEU A 78 -14.54 -2.78 -0.67
N SER A 79 -15.64 -3.54 -0.78
CA SER A 79 -16.79 -3.14 -1.58
C SER A 79 -17.48 -1.88 -1.05
N GLU A 80 -17.50 -1.68 0.27
CA GLU A 80 -18.06 -0.48 0.90
C GLU A 80 -17.15 0.73 0.71
N VAL A 81 -15.83 0.57 0.88
CA VAL A 81 -14.85 1.64 0.69
C VAL A 81 -14.94 2.26 -0.70
N VAL A 82 -15.15 1.44 -1.74
CA VAL A 82 -15.26 1.93 -3.13
C VAL A 82 -16.40 2.93 -3.32
N TYR A 83 -17.50 2.76 -2.60
CA TYR A 83 -18.69 3.61 -2.73
C TYR A 83 -18.87 4.61 -1.58
N ASN A 84 -17.94 4.64 -0.65
CA ASN A 84 -18.02 5.54 0.50
C ASN A 84 -18.08 7.01 0.05
N PRO A 85 -18.98 7.84 0.61
CA PRO A 85 -19.11 9.25 0.25
C PRO A 85 -17.83 10.08 0.46
N SER A 86 -16.97 9.68 1.41
CA SER A 86 -15.69 10.35 1.67
C SER A 86 -14.63 10.10 0.60
N ARG A 87 -14.86 9.13 -0.30
CA ARG A 87 -13.92 8.82 -1.36
C ARG A 87 -13.92 9.89 -2.44
N ILE A 88 -12.73 10.35 -2.83
CA ILE A 88 -12.54 11.21 -4.00
C ILE A 88 -12.87 10.42 -5.26
N ARG A 89 -13.90 10.84 -6.00
CA ARG A 89 -14.44 10.11 -7.17
C ARG A 89 -13.91 10.61 -8.50
N TYR A 90 -13.42 11.84 -8.54
CA TYR A 90 -13.03 12.53 -9.76
C TYR A 90 -11.73 13.27 -9.56
N PRO A 91 -10.91 13.43 -10.61
CA PRO A 91 -9.77 14.32 -10.55
C PRO A 91 -10.25 15.76 -10.32
N MET A 92 -9.59 16.41 -9.38
CA MET A 92 -9.90 17.77 -8.96
C MET A 92 -8.64 18.62 -9.00
N VAL A 93 -8.73 19.84 -9.50
CA VAL A 93 -7.62 20.78 -9.57
C VAL A 93 -8.00 22.06 -8.81
N ARG A 94 -7.04 22.63 -8.08
CA ARG A 94 -7.28 23.91 -7.41
C ARG A 94 -7.56 25.01 -8.42
N LEU A 95 -8.61 25.81 -8.16
CA LEU A 95 -9.01 26.89 -9.05
C LEU A 95 -7.88 27.91 -9.29
N ASP A 96 -7.14 28.26 -8.24
CA ASP A 96 -6.01 29.20 -8.36
C ASP A 96 -4.88 28.63 -9.23
N TRP A 97 -4.62 27.30 -9.11
CA TRP A 97 -3.66 26.64 -9.99
C TRP A 97 -4.13 26.63 -11.46
N LEU A 98 -5.41 26.44 -11.74
CA LEU A 98 -5.93 26.57 -13.12
C LEU A 98 -5.72 27.95 -13.70
N ARG A 99 -5.78 28.99 -12.85
CA ARG A 99 -5.59 30.39 -13.26
C ARG A 99 -4.12 30.77 -13.45
N LYS A 100 -3.27 30.39 -12.49
CA LYS A 100 -1.89 30.88 -12.36
C LYS A 100 -0.80 29.81 -12.58
N GLY A 101 -1.17 28.53 -12.66
CA GLY A 101 -0.23 27.40 -12.78
C GLY A 101 0.68 27.30 -11.57
N HIS A 102 1.97 27.12 -11.83
CA HIS A 102 3.01 27.02 -10.79
C HIS A 102 3.17 28.29 -9.93
N GLN A 103 2.63 29.41 -10.35
CA GLN A 103 2.60 30.67 -9.59
C GLN A 103 1.39 30.77 -8.66
N SER A 104 0.59 29.71 -8.53
CA SER A 104 -0.57 29.68 -7.62
C SER A 104 -0.14 29.85 -6.16
N ASP A 105 -0.95 30.56 -5.40
CA ASP A 105 -0.74 30.72 -3.96
C ASP A 105 -0.94 29.37 -3.24
N THR A 106 0.08 28.95 -2.50
CA THR A 106 0.07 27.71 -1.71
C THR A 106 -0.24 27.92 -0.23
N SER A 107 -0.31 29.18 0.24
CA SER A 107 -0.65 29.51 1.64
C SER A 107 -2.07 29.11 2.01
N GLU A 108 -2.98 29.08 1.02
CA GLU A 108 -4.38 28.69 1.20
C GLU A 108 -4.64 27.19 1.00
N ARG A 109 -3.61 26.33 1.08
CA ARG A 109 -3.82 24.88 1.02
C ARG A 109 -4.77 24.43 2.13
N GLY A 110 -5.78 23.64 1.76
CA GLY A 110 -6.85 23.21 2.67
C GLY A 110 -8.09 24.11 2.62
N GLN A 111 -7.99 25.37 2.23
CA GLN A 111 -9.10 26.29 2.04
C GLN A 111 -9.46 26.48 0.56
N ASN A 112 -8.68 25.92 -0.33
CA ASN A 112 -8.79 26.12 -1.76
C ASN A 112 -10.10 25.58 -2.33
N ARG A 113 -10.62 26.28 -3.30
CA ARG A 113 -11.70 25.80 -4.15
C ARG A 113 -11.14 24.84 -5.19
N PHE A 114 -11.73 23.66 -5.30
CA PHE A 114 -11.40 22.67 -6.30
C PHE A 114 -12.41 22.66 -7.42
N VAL A 115 -11.92 22.46 -8.64
CA VAL A 115 -12.74 22.30 -9.85
C VAL A 115 -12.56 20.89 -10.37
N ARG A 116 -13.66 20.21 -10.63
CA ARG A 116 -13.64 18.91 -11.29
C ARG A 116 -13.14 19.06 -12.72
N VAL A 117 -12.24 18.17 -13.12
CA VAL A 117 -11.71 18.06 -14.48
C VAL A 117 -11.86 16.61 -14.97
N THR A 118 -11.69 16.40 -16.27
CA THR A 118 -11.61 15.03 -16.81
C THR A 118 -10.24 14.44 -16.52
N TRP A 119 -10.13 13.11 -16.58
CA TRP A 119 -8.84 12.44 -16.46
C TRP A 119 -7.83 12.90 -17.53
N SER A 120 -8.28 13.08 -18.78
CA SER A 120 -7.42 13.59 -19.83
C SER A 120 -6.83 14.96 -19.47
N GLN A 121 -7.68 15.88 -19.03
CA GLN A 121 -7.23 17.21 -18.60
C GLN A 121 -6.26 17.15 -17.40
N ALA A 122 -6.57 16.30 -16.40
CA ALA A 122 -5.70 16.15 -15.25
C ALA A 122 -4.30 15.61 -15.64
N LEU A 123 -4.27 14.63 -16.53
CA LEU A 123 -3.03 14.04 -17.03
C LEU A 123 -2.25 15.04 -17.91
N ASP A 124 -2.93 15.81 -18.78
CA ASP A 124 -2.28 16.85 -19.58
C ASP A 124 -1.65 17.92 -18.68
N PHE A 125 -2.37 18.39 -17.66
CA PHE A 125 -1.83 19.36 -16.71
C PHE A 125 -0.62 18.81 -15.96
N PHE A 126 -0.71 17.57 -15.49
CA PHE A 126 0.38 16.92 -14.78
C PHE A 126 1.62 16.74 -15.68
N TYR A 127 1.43 16.22 -16.88
CA TYR A 127 2.51 16.04 -17.85
C TYR A 127 3.22 17.36 -18.20
N HIS A 128 2.48 18.40 -18.48
CA HIS A 128 3.08 19.70 -18.80
C HIS A 128 3.84 20.32 -17.63
N GLU A 129 3.42 20.08 -16.38
CA GLU A 129 4.20 20.54 -15.23
C GLU A 129 5.47 19.70 -15.02
N LEU A 130 5.43 18.38 -15.24
CA LEU A 130 6.65 17.57 -15.23
C LEU A 130 7.65 18.06 -16.30
N GLU A 131 7.19 18.26 -17.52
CA GLU A 131 8.02 18.81 -18.59
C GLU A 131 8.59 20.19 -18.23
N ARG A 132 7.77 21.08 -17.72
CA ARG A 132 8.21 22.41 -17.30
C ARG A 132 9.33 22.34 -16.27
N VAL A 133 9.13 21.54 -15.21
CA VAL A 133 10.14 21.38 -14.14
C VAL A 133 11.43 20.80 -14.71
N GLN A 134 11.33 19.74 -15.50
CA GLN A 134 12.51 19.10 -16.09
C GLN A 134 13.27 20.03 -17.05
N LYS A 135 12.56 20.78 -17.89
CA LYS A 135 13.18 21.74 -18.82
C LYS A 135 13.82 22.93 -18.11
N THR A 136 13.24 23.38 -16.99
CA THR A 136 13.71 24.56 -16.25
C THR A 136 14.84 24.24 -15.28
N HIS A 137 14.77 23.08 -14.61
CA HIS A 137 15.63 22.76 -13.47
C HIS A 137 16.43 21.46 -13.65
N GLY A 138 16.24 20.77 -14.76
CA GLY A 138 16.87 19.47 -15.04
C GLY A 138 16.15 18.29 -14.40
N PRO A 139 16.56 17.06 -14.77
CA PRO A 139 15.89 15.84 -14.32
C PRO A 139 16.02 15.58 -12.82
N SER A 140 17.08 16.05 -12.18
CA SER A 140 17.27 15.93 -10.72
C SER A 140 16.26 16.74 -9.88
N ALA A 141 15.50 17.63 -10.50
CA ALA A 141 14.40 18.34 -9.85
C ALA A 141 13.10 17.51 -9.75
N LEU A 142 13.05 16.38 -10.41
CA LEU A 142 11.93 15.43 -10.31
C LEU A 142 12.30 14.31 -9.35
N TYR A 143 11.58 14.20 -8.25
CA TYR A 143 11.68 13.08 -7.32
C TYR A 143 10.39 12.25 -7.37
N ALA A 144 10.52 10.95 -7.52
CA ALA A 144 9.40 10.03 -7.48
C ALA A 144 9.67 8.90 -6.49
N GLY A 145 8.83 8.81 -5.49
CA GLY A 145 8.88 7.77 -4.47
C GLY A 145 7.48 7.34 -4.07
N HIS A 146 7.39 6.20 -3.42
CA HIS A 146 6.14 5.63 -2.94
C HIS A 146 6.33 5.04 -1.54
N SER A 147 5.24 4.70 -0.86
CA SER A 147 5.29 3.93 0.39
C SER A 147 5.75 2.50 0.13
N GLY A 148 6.27 1.83 1.14
CA GLY A 148 6.70 0.43 1.05
C GLY A 148 5.53 -0.55 0.92
N TRP A 149 4.34 -0.22 1.38
CA TRP A 149 3.17 -1.09 1.35
C TRP A 149 2.67 -1.33 -0.06
N GLN A 150 2.50 -2.59 -0.42
CA GLN A 150 2.13 -3.02 -1.76
C GLN A 150 0.97 -3.98 -1.71
N SER A 151 0.11 -3.90 -2.74
CA SER A 151 -0.93 -4.89 -2.99
C SER A 151 -0.34 -6.13 -3.66
N VAL A 152 -1.07 -7.22 -3.63
CA VAL A 152 -0.76 -8.42 -4.40
C VAL A 152 -0.75 -8.09 -5.89
N GLY A 153 0.32 -8.48 -6.58
CA GLY A 153 0.49 -8.32 -8.02
C GLY A 153 1.15 -7.01 -8.45
N LYS A 154 1.68 -7.01 -9.66
CA LYS A 154 2.45 -5.89 -10.21
C LYS A 154 1.60 -4.86 -10.95
N LEU A 155 0.52 -5.27 -11.60
CA LEU A 155 -0.27 -4.39 -12.49
C LEU A 155 -1.05 -3.30 -11.74
N HIS A 156 -1.32 -3.49 -10.46
CA HIS A 156 -1.98 -2.49 -9.60
C HIS A 156 -1.09 -2.05 -8.44
N SER A 157 0.19 -2.33 -8.51
CA SER A 157 1.19 -1.80 -7.58
C SER A 157 1.48 -0.34 -7.94
N ALA A 158 1.16 0.58 -7.03
CA ALA A 158 1.39 2.02 -7.23
C ALA A 158 2.86 2.33 -7.52
N GLY A 159 3.80 1.69 -6.81
CA GLY A 159 5.23 1.86 -7.03
C GLY A 159 5.69 1.40 -8.40
N ALA A 160 5.24 0.23 -8.85
CA ALA A 160 5.58 -0.28 -10.18
C ALA A 160 5.03 0.61 -11.30
N MET A 161 3.80 1.10 -11.15
CA MET A 161 3.17 2.00 -12.12
C MET A 161 3.83 3.38 -12.14
N LEU A 162 4.15 3.94 -10.98
CA LEU A 162 4.88 5.20 -10.87
C LEU A 162 6.26 5.10 -11.53
N GLY A 163 7.03 4.07 -11.18
CA GLY A 163 8.36 3.84 -11.78
C GLY A 163 8.28 3.70 -13.30
N ARG A 164 7.28 2.95 -13.82
CA ARG A 164 7.05 2.85 -15.26
C ARG A 164 6.75 4.20 -15.91
N ALA A 165 5.86 4.98 -15.31
CA ALA A 165 5.49 6.30 -15.84
C ALA A 165 6.69 7.25 -15.87
N MET A 166 7.47 7.28 -14.78
CA MET A 166 8.65 8.16 -14.69
C MET A 166 9.77 7.73 -15.62
N ASN A 167 10.01 6.42 -15.79
CA ASN A 167 10.98 5.92 -16.78
C ASN A 167 10.60 6.24 -18.23
N LEU A 168 9.29 6.23 -18.54
CA LEU A 168 8.81 6.65 -19.86
C LEU A 168 8.91 8.16 -20.08
N HIS A 169 8.78 8.95 -18.99
CA HIS A 169 8.95 10.39 -19.04
C HIS A 169 10.44 10.80 -19.22
N GLY A 170 11.35 10.05 -18.62
CA GLY A 170 12.80 10.31 -18.69
C GLY A 170 13.51 10.08 -17.36
N THR A 171 14.55 10.86 -17.10
CA THR A 171 15.38 10.73 -15.90
C THR A 171 14.72 11.45 -14.70
N TYR A 172 14.82 10.83 -13.53
CA TYR A 172 14.30 11.37 -12.27
C TYR A 172 15.12 10.82 -11.08
N LEU A 173 14.96 11.40 -9.91
CA LEU A 173 15.47 10.86 -8.65
C LEU A 173 14.49 9.84 -8.09
N ALA A 174 14.93 8.61 -7.98
CA ALA A 174 14.16 7.55 -7.33
C ALA A 174 14.41 7.52 -5.81
N LYS A 175 13.44 6.97 -5.08
CA LYS A 175 13.62 6.66 -3.66
C LYS A 175 14.66 5.56 -3.51
N ALA A 176 15.61 5.76 -2.60
CA ALA A 176 16.53 4.71 -2.12
C ALA A 176 16.26 4.44 -0.64
N GLY A 177 16.35 3.17 -0.24
CA GLY A 177 16.13 2.75 1.14
C GLY A 177 14.64 2.79 1.57
N ASP A 178 14.43 2.63 2.85
CA ASP A 178 13.11 2.56 3.49
C ASP A 178 13.13 3.37 4.79
N TYR A 179 11.97 3.85 5.23
CA TYR A 179 11.84 4.52 6.52
C TYR A 179 11.52 3.55 7.66
N SER A 180 10.76 2.50 7.40
CA SER A 180 10.32 1.55 8.42
C SER A 180 11.48 0.76 9.02
N THR A 181 12.48 0.45 8.21
CA THR A 181 13.63 -0.40 8.57
C THR A 181 14.96 0.20 8.14
N GLY A 182 14.99 1.49 7.76
CA GLY A 182 16.17 2.14 7.22
C GLY A 182 17.38 2.09 8.14
N ALA A 183 17.19 2.28 9.44
CA ALA A 183 18.27 2.16 10.42
C ALA A 183 18.80 0.72 10.49
N ALA A 184 17.93 -0.28 10.53
CA ALA A 184 18.33 -1.69 10.52
C ALA A 184 19.04 -2.07 9.22
N GLN A 185 18.56 -1.62 8.07
CA GLN A 185 19.20 -1.86 6.77
C GLN A 185 20.65 -1.35 6.73
N VAL A 186 20.90 -0.21 7.36
CA VAL A 186 22.26 0.35 7.45
C VAL A 186 23.11 -0.44 8.45
N ILE A 187 22.63 -0.60 9.70
CA ILE A 187 23.46 -1.17 10.78
C ILE A 187 23.72 -2.67 10.59
N MET A 188 22.71 -3.43 10.12
CA MET A 188 22.86 -4.88 9.95
C MET A 188 23.91 -5.25 8.91
N SER A 189 24.08 -4.45 7.86
CA SER A 189 25.16 -4.64 6.89
C SER A 189 26.55 -4.57 7.53
N HIS A 190 26.71 -3.76 8.58
CA HIS A 190 27.97 -3.64 9.32
C HIS A 190 28.13 -4.70 10.41
N VAL A 191 27.05 -5.09 11.09
CA VAL A 191 27.08 -6.03 12.21
C VAL A 191 27.08 -7.48 11.75
N MET A 192 26.24 -7.80 10.76
CA MET A 192 26.03 -9.16 10.27
C MET A 192 26.64 -9.42 8.89
N GLY A 193 27.17 -8.38 8.23
CA GLY A 193 27.75 -8.47 6.89
C GLY A 193 26.72 -8.45 5.76
N SER A 194 25.42 -8.55 6.06
CA SER A 194 24.37 -8.56 5.06
C SER A 194 23.03 -8.11 5.67
N ILE A 195 22.08 -7.80 4.82
CA ILE A 195 20.68 -7.47 5.21
C ILE A 195 19.74 -8.69 5.10
N GLU A 196 20.24 -9.84 4.74
CA GLU A 196 19.45 -11.07 4.56
C GLU A 196 18.68 -11.48 5.83
N VAL A 197 19.22 -11.18 6.99
CA VAL A 197 18.54 -11.38 8.29
C VAL A 197 17.16 -10.70 8.32
N TYR A 198 16.99 -9.61 7.55
CA TYR A 198 15.75 -8.88 7.43
C TYR A 198 14.94 -9.32 6.19
N GLU A 199 15.58 -9.52 5.05
CA GLU A 199 14.90 -9.71 3.76
C GLU A 199 14.54 -11.16 3.45
N GLN A 200 15.37 -12.12 3.87
CA GLN A 200 15.18 -13.53 3.58
C GLN A 200 14.75 -14.31 4.83
N GLN A 201 13.46 -14.40 5.00
CA GLN A 201 12.86 -15.10 6.13
C GLN A 201 12.99 -16.62 5.95
N THR A 202 13.25 -17.34 7.05
CA THR A 202 13.21 -18.80 7.06
C THR A 202 11.78 -19.29 6.79
N ALA A 203 11.62 -20.20 5.84
CA ALA A 203 10.30 -20.74 5.48
C ALA A 203 9.70 -21.55 6.64
N TRP A 204 8.41 -21.42 6.84
CA TRP A 204 7.67 -22.11 7.90
C TRP A 204 7.90 -23.62 7.97
N PRO A 205 7.96 -24.39 6.86
CA PRO A 205 8.26 -25.81 6.93
C PRO A 205 9.59 -26.10 7.65
N ASN A 206 10.64 -25.33 7.36
CA ASN A 206 11.94 -25.50 8.00
C ASN A 206 11.87 -25.14 9.49
N VAL A 207 11.18 -24.05 9.85
CA VAL A 207 11.01 -23.68 11.26
C VAL A 207 10.26 -24.76 12.02
N VAL A 208 9.17 -25.25 11.46
CA VAL A 208 8.35 -26.32 12.09
C VAL A 208 9.16 -27.62 12.21
N GLU A 209 9.91 -27.99 11.18
CA GLU A 209 10.66 -29.25 11.18
C GLU A 209 11.85 -29.24 12.13
N HIS A 210 12.62 -28.15 12.19
CA HIS A 210 13.93 -28.15 12.82
C HIS A 210 14.03 -27.34 14.12
N ALA A 211 13.10 -26.38 14.38
CA ALA A 211 13.19 -25.59 15.59
C ALA A 211 12.82 -26.40 16.84
N GLU A 212 13.68 -26.36 17.85
CA GLU A 212 13.43 -26.89 19.18
C GLU A 212 12.89 -25.82 20.12
N LEU A 213 13.27 -24.56 19.88
CA LEU A 213 12.82 -23.38 20.59
C LEU A 213 12.51 -22.25 19.62
N VAL A 214 11.34 -21.62 19.79
CA VAL A 214 10.96 -20.39 19.06
C VAL A 214 10.75 -19.27 20.07
N VAL A 215 11.41 -18.15 19.88
CA VAL A 215 11.24 -16.95 20.71
C VAL A 215 10.49 -15.90 19.91
N LEU A 216 9.32 -15.51 20.39
CA LEU A 216 8.48 -14.46 19.84
C LEU A 216 8.73 -13.18 20.64
N TRP A 217 9.48 -12.25 20.07
CA TRP A 217 9.82 -10.99 20.74
C TRP A 217 8.98 -9.84 20.21
N GLY A 218 8.02 -9.36 21.00
CA GLY A 218 7.11 -8.28 20.62
C GLY A 218 6.24 -8.60 19.40
N VAL A 219 5.80 -9.87 19.25
CA VAL A 219 5.10 -10.36 18.06
C VAL A 219 3.64 -10.61 18.33
N ASN A 220 2.75 -9.88 17.67
CA ASN A 220 1.35 -10.27 17.51
C ASN A 220 1.02 -10.58 16.04
N ALA A 221 1.44 -11.74 15.58
CA ALA A 221 1.26 -12.19 14.21
C ALA A 221 -0.23 -12.33 13.81
N GLN A 222 -1.13 -12.61 14.77
CA GLN A 222 -2.56 -12.68 14.50
C GLN A 222 -3.14 -11.32 14.03
N VAL A 223 -2.48 -10.22 14.36
CA VAL A 223 -2.82 -8.88 13.87
C VAL A 223 -2.05 -8.55 12.58
N THR A 224 -0.74 -8.75 12.56
CA THR A 224 0.10 -8.35 11.43
C THR A 224 -0.11 -9.21 10.19
N LEU A 225 -0.43 -10.49 10.34
CA LEU A 225 -0.76 -11.40 9.24
C LEU A 225 -2.16 -11.16 8.62
N LYS A 226 -2.93 -10.21 9.12
CA LYS A 226 -4.13 -9.74 8.38
C LYS A 226 -3.77 -9.02 7.09
N ASN A 227 -2.55 -8.52 6.99
CA ASN A 227 -1.98 -7.96 5.78
C ASN A 227 -1.16 -9.02 5.05
N SER A 228 -1.39 -9.16 3.77
CA SER A 228 -0.73 -10.19 2.97
C SER A 228 0.64 -9.81 2.42
N TRP A 229 1.02 -8.54 2.42
CA TRP A 229 2.30 -8.01 1.93
C TRP A 229 2.86 -8.75 0.70
N ASN A 230 2.28 -8.52 -0.45
CA ASN A 230 2.64 -9.20 -1.72
C ASN A 230 2.31 -10.71 -1.79
N MET A 231 1.76 -11.29 -0.74
CA MET A 231 1.31 -12.68 -0.73
C MET A 231 -0.18 -12.76 -1.10
N PRO A 232 -0.61 -13.81 -1.80
CA PRO A 232 -2.03 -13.97 -2.15
C PRO A 232 -2.89 -14.47 -0.99
N ASP A 233 -2.28 -15.07 0.03
CA ASP A 233 -2.92 -15.77 1.14
C ASP A 233 -2.31 -15.43 2.50
N HIS A 234 -2.77 -16.08 3.56
CA HIS A 234 -2.39 -15.88 4.94
C HIS A 234 -1.84 -17.17 5.60
N GLU A 235 -1.10 -17.98 4.87
CA GLU A 235 -0.58 -19.28 5.33
C GLU A 235 0.33 -19.19 6.57
N GLY A 236 0.89 -18.02 6.88
CA GLY A 236 1.70 -17.83 8.10
C GLY A 236 1.00 -18.20 9.40
N GLN A 237 -0.33 -18.16 9.45
CA GLN A 237 -1.10 -18.61 10.63
C GLN A 237 -1.00 -20.12 10.86
N ALA A 238 -0.90 -20.91 9.80
CA ALA A 238 -0.73 -22.35 9.89
C ALA A 238 0.58 -22.73 10.59
N GLY A 239 1.64 -21.95 10.39
CA GLY A 239 2.92 -22.19 11.02
C GLY A 239 2.86 -22.16 12.56
N PHE A 240 2.18 -21.18 13.15
CA PHE A 240 2.03 -21.11 14.62
C PHE A 240 1.21 -22.27 15.19
N LYS A 241 0.19 -22.73 14.48
CA LYS A 241 -0.56 -23.94 14.87
C LYS A 241 0.31 -25.18 14.80
N ALA A 242 1.09 -25.33 13.74
CA ALA A 242 1.97 -26.46 13.55
C ALA A 242 3.07 -26.56 14.63
N LEU A 243 3.61 -25.44 15.12
CA LEU A 243 4.52 -25.42 16.26
C LEU A 243 3.87 -26.01 17.53
N LYS A 244 2.62 -25.61 17.80
CA LYS A 244 1.86 -26.14 18.93
C LYS A 244 1.57 -27.64 18.78
N GLU A 245 1.16 -28.07 17.60
CA GLU A 245 0.84 -29.48 17.30
C GLU A 245 2.08 -30.39 17.42
N LYS A 246 3.24 -29.88 16.99
CA LYS A 246 4.53 -30.58 17.16
C LYS A 246 5.00 -30.61 18.62
N GLY A 247 4.53 -29.70 19.46
CA GLY A 247 5.00 -29.54 20.83
C GLY A 247 6.33 -28.77 20.93
N THR A 248 6.67 -27.97 19.90
CA THR A 248 7.84 -27.10 19.95
C THR A 248 7.71 -26.11 21.09
N ARG A 249 8.75 -25.93 21.89
CA ARG A 249 8.77 -24.93 22.96
C ARG A 249 8.72 -23.53 22.35
N VAL A 250 7.75 -22.72 22.77
CA VAL A 250 7.61 -21.34 22.32
C VAL A 250 7.62 -20.41 23.53
N ILE A 251 8.48 -19.38 23.50
CA ILE A 251 8.54 -18.31 24.49
C ILE A 251 8.03 -17.03 23.85
N SER A 252 7.07 -16.35 24.47
CA SER A 252 6.57 -15.05 24.04
C SER A 252 7.02 -13.97 25.02
N ILE A 253 7.87 -13.08 24.57
CA ILE A 253 8.37 -11.90 25.30
C ILE A 253 7.60 -10.69 24.81
N ASP A 254 6.57 -10.30 25.56
CA ASP A 254 5.65 -9.23 25.17
C ASP A 254 4.96 -8.68 26.43
N PRO A 255 4.81 -7.36 26.61
CA PRO A 255 4.04 -6.80 27.72
C PRO A 255 2.60 -7.32 27.82
N VAL A 256 2.05 -7.83 26.71
CA VAL A 256 0.69 -8.33 26.58
C VAL A 256 0.69 -9.81 26.22
N TYR A 257 -0.11 -10.62 26.95
CA TYR A 257 -0.37 -12.00 26.53
C TYR A 257 -1.36 -12.01 25.37
N ASN A 258 -0.81 -11.86 24.16
CA ASN A 258 -1.56 -11.64 22.92
C ASN A 258 -2.08 -12.95 22.28
N GLU A 259 -2.85 -12.81 21.19
CA GLU A 259 -3.51 -13.93 20.50
C GLU A 259 -2.49 -14.90 19.88
N THR A 260 -1.32 -14.41 19.46
CA THR A 260 -0.26 -15.25 18.89
C THR A 260 0.36 -16.14 19.97
N ALA A 261 0.62 -15.58 21.15
CA ALA A 261 1.11 -16.34 22.29
C ALA A 261 0.13 -17.45 22.69
N LYS A 262 -1.18 -17.15 22.69
CA LYS A 262 -2.26 -18.12 22.95
C LYS A 262 -2.31 -19.21 21.88
N LEU A 263 -2.22 -18.82 20.60
CA LEU A 263 -2.27 -19.76 19.48
C LEU A 263 -1.10 -20.75 19.51
N ALA A 264 0.11 -20.25 19.78
CA ALA A 264 1.33 -21.06 19.86
C ALA A 264 1.46 -21.82 21.20
N ASN A 265 0.57 -21.62 22.16
CA ASN A 265 0.69 -22.11 23.54
C ASN A 265 2.03 -21.74 24.18
N ALA A 266 2.42 -20.48 24.03
CA ALA A 266 3.72 -19.98 24.43
C ALA A 266 3.82 -19.80 25.95
N GLU A 267 5.02 -20.08 26.49
CA GLU A 267 5.46 -19.57 27.78
C GLU A 267 5.59 -18.05 27.69
N TRP A 268 4.90 -17.31 28.56
CA TRP A 268 4.84 -15.86 28.47
C TRP A 268 5.74 -15.19 29.50
N ILE A 269 6.58 -14.29 29.02
CA ILE A 269 7.40 -13.40 29.82
C ILE A 269 6.97 -11.95 29.52
N ALA A 270 6.53 -11.25 30.56
CA ALA A 270 6.03 -9.89 30.48
C ALA A 270 7.13 -8.89 30.91
N PRO A 271 7.91 -8.32 29.98
CA PRO A 271 8.83 -7.25 30.32
C PRO A 271 8.06 -5.93 30.51
N ASN A 272 8.65 -5.01 31.27
CA ASN A 272 8.16 -3.64 31.23
C ASN A 272 8.43 -3.04 29.85
N ALA A 273 7.52 -2.23 29.34
CA ALA A 273 7.71 -1.54 28.06
C ALA A 273 9.03 -0.74 28.07
N TYR A 274 9.73 -0.71 26.93
CA TYR A 274 11.04 -0.06 26.75
C TYR A 274 12.23 -0.69 27.49
N THR A 275 12.09 -1.91 28.03
CA THR A 275 13.22 -2.60 28.68
C THR A 275 13.84 -3.71 27.83
N ASP A 276 13.49 -3.81 26.57
CA ASP A 276 13.95 -4.85 25.65
C ASP A 276 15.49 -4.94 25.59
N VAL A 277 16.16 -3.79 25.40
CA VAL A 277 17.62 -3.73 25.33
C VAL A 277 18.27 -4.20 26.64
N ALA A 278 17.72 -3.81 27.79
CA ALA A 278 18.24 -4.25 29.09
C ALA A 278 18.10 -5.78 29.26
N MET A 279 16.97 -6.35 28.84
CA MET A 279 16.75 -7.79 28.85
C MET A 279 17.70 -8.52 27.90
N MET A 280 17.88 -8.02 26.67
CA MET A 280 18.83 -8.57 25.70
C MET A 280 20.26 -8.56 26.22
N LEU A 281 20.69 -7.46 26.86
CA LEU A 281 22.00 -7.35 27.48
C LEU A 281 22.17 -8.33 28.67
N GLY A 282 21.09 -8.55 29.45
CA GLY A 282 21.09 -9.57 30.51
C GLY A 282 21.31 -10.98 29.96
N VAL A 283 20.61 -11.33 28.88
CA VAL A 283 20.82 -12.61 28.17
C VAL A 283 22.24 -12.72 27.64
N ALA A 284 22.74 -11.67 26.98
CA ALA A 284 24.12 -11.65 26.47
C ALA A 284 25.17 -11.79 27.58
N HIS A 285 24.95 -11.16 28.73
CA HIS A 285 25.82 -11.29 29.89
C HIS A 285 25.87 -12.73 30.39
N THR A 286 24.73 -13.39 30.52
CA THR A 286 24.65 -14.79 30.93
C THR A 286 25.43 -15.69 29.98
N LEU A 287 25.18 -15.54 28.66
CA LEU A 287 25.93 -16.32 27.65
C LEU A 287 27.44 -16.08 27.65
N TYR A 288 27.90 -14.89 28.07
CA TYR A 288 29.32 -14.58 28.16
C TYR A 288 29.95 -15.13 29.44
N SER A 289 29.19 -15.25 30.53
CA SER A 289 29.69 -15.59 31.86
C SER A 289 29.66 -17.09 32.14
N GLU A 290 28.80 -17.83 31.46
CA GLU A 290 28.63 -19.28 31.54
C GLU A 290 29.27 -20.01 30.34
#